data_3205df6ad83cae3ff4e9acdd5f6ca5c1
#
_entry.id   3205df6ad83cae3ff4e9acdd5f6ca5c1
#
_cell.length_a   1.000
_cell.length_b   1.000
_cell.length_c   1.000
_cell.angle_alpha   90.00
_cell.angle_beta   90.00
_cell.angle_gamma   90.00
#
_symmetry.space_group_name_H-M   'P 1'
#
loop_
_entity.id
_entity.type
_entity.pdbx_description
1 polymer ?
#
loop_
_entity_poly.entity_id
_entity_poly.type
_entity_poly.pdbx_seq_one_letter_code
_entity_poly.pdbx_strand_id
1 'polypeptide(L)'
;KTYVTDFANPLVAGAKNTLVTPHLGASTGESEDNCARMAVKELRDYLENGNIHHSVNYPTCDMGRCMVEGRVAINHRNVVNMISQFATVLGDAGMNISDMTNKSKGDYAYTLIDLEAPADERIIRKLESIEGVLKVRVVK
;
A
#
# COMPACT_ATOMS: atom_id res chain seq x y z
N LYS A 1 41.43 -13.72 -0.20
CA LYS A 1 40.14 -13.14 -0.66
C LYS A 1 39.81 -11.94 0.23
N THR A 2 39.29 -10.86 -0.37
CA THR A 2 38.87 -9.64 0.34
C THR A 2 37.33 -9.61 0.37
N TYR A 3 36.77 -9.30 1.52
CA TYR A 3 35.35 -9.04 1.67
C TYR A 3 35.12 -7.53 1.51
N VAL A 4 34.19 -7.15 0.67
CA VAL A 4 33.83 -5.75 0.42
C VAL A 4 32.35 -5.54 0.79
N THR A 5 32.10 -4.51 1.57
CA THR A 5 30.72 -4.15 1.99
C THR A 5 30.60 -2.64 2.15
N ASP A 6 29.40 -2.13 1.95
CA ASP A 6 29.00 -0.74 2.25
C ASP A 6 28.07 -0.63 3.49
N PHE A 7 27.84 -1.77 4.17
CA PHE A 7 27.17 -1.83 5.47
C PHE A 7 28.19 -1.95 6.59
N ALA A 8 28.63 -0.81 7.12
CA ALA A 8 29.55 -0.78 8.25
C ALA A 8 28.87 -1.26 9.53
N ASN A 9 29.49 -2.21 10.23
CA ASN A 9 29.16 -2.57 11.60
C ASN A 9 30.46 -2.84 12.38
N PRO A 10 30.47 -2.81 13.73
CA PRO A 10 31.70 -2.96 14.53
C PRO A 10 32.45 -4.26 14.28
N LEU A 11 31.79 -5.35 13.93
CA LEU A 11 32.42 -6.64 13.66
C LEU A 11 33.13 -6.65 12.32
N VAL A 12 32.57 -5.98 11.31
CA VAL A 12 33.09 -5.94 9.95
C VAL A 12 34.19 -4.88 9.81
N ALA A 13 34.04 -3.72 10.47
CA ALA A 13 34.98 -2.61 10.35
C ALA A 13 36.40 -2.93 10.86
N GLY A 14 36.52 -3.88 11.82
CA GLY A 14 37.83 -4.33 12.35
C GLY A 14 38.35 -5.64 11.77
N ALA A 15 37.61 -6.26 10.83
CA ALA A 15 37.98 -7.58 10.33
C ALA A 15 39.14 -7.54 9.33
N LYS A 16 40.02 -8.53 9.41
CA LYS A 16 41.14 -8.67 8.48
C LYS A 16 40.65 -8.94 7.05
N ASN A 17 41.28 -8.33 6.06
CA ASN A 17 40.91 -8.45 4.65
C ASN A 17 39.48 -7.96 4.34
N THR A 18 39.00 -6.94 5.06
CA THR A 18 37.72 -6.31 4.81
C THR A 18 37.92 -4.87 4.33
N LEU A 19 37.23 -4.52 3.28
CA LEU A 19 37.11 -3.15 2.78
C LEU A 19 35.69 -2.67 3.02
N VAL A 20 35.53 -1.64 3.83
CA VAL A 20 34.24 -0.99 4.09
C VAL A 20 34.22 0.33 3.33
N THR A 21 33.21 0.51 2.51
CA THR A 21 32.94 1.76 1.79
C THR A 21 31.73 2.49 2.41
N PRO A 22 31.63 3.82 2.24
CA PRO A 22 30.41 4.54 2.58
C PRO A 22 29.23 4.01 1.78
N HIS A 23 28.02 3.94 2.39
CA HIS A 23 26.80 3.49 1.73
C HIS A 23 26.26 4.59 0.79
N LEU A 24 26.93 4.78 -0.34
CA LEU A 24 26.67 5.86 -1.31
C LEU A 24 26.08 5.38 -2.65
N GLY A 25 25.69 4.12 -2.75
CA GLY A 25 25.19 3.56 -4.01
C GLY A 25 23.96 4.28 -4.59
N ALA A 26 23.13 4.89 -3.74
CA ALA A 26 21.98 5.70 -4.14
C ALA A 26 22.24 7.21 -4.15
N SER A 27 23.46 7.67 -3.78
CA SER A 27 23.80 9.09 -3.64
C SER A 27 24.45 9.65 -4.90
N THR A 28 23.88 9.37 -6.06
CA THR A 28 24.25 9.98 -7.33
C THR A 28 23.12 10.88 -7.81
N GLY A 29 23.41 11.94 -8.56
CA GLY A 29 22.36 12.83 -9.10
C GLY A 29 21.30 12.08 -9.90
N GLU A 30 21.71 11.09 -10.72
CA GLU A 30 20.77 10.23 -11.45
C GLU A 30 19.88 9.41 -10.51
N SER A 31 20.45 8.86 -9.44
CA SER A 31 19.70 8.05 -8.46
C SER A 31 18.70 8.90 -7.69
N GLU A 32 19.12 10.09 -7.27
CA GLU A 32 18.25 11.04 -6.56
C GLU A 32 17.08 11.50 -7.43
N ASP A 33 17.32 11.84 -8.69
CA ASP A 33 16.28 12.20 -9.68
C ASP A 33 15.31 11.04 -9.91
N ASN A 34 15.81 9.83 -10.07
CA ASN A 34 14.97 8.65 -10.28
C ASN A 34 14.14 8.32 -9.04
N CYS A 35 14.70 8.41 -7.84
CA CYS A 35 13.99 8.23 -6.59
C CYS A 35 12.86 9.26 -6.43
N ALA A 36 13.15 10.53 -6.70
CA ALA A 36 12.15 11.59 -6.63
C ALA A 36 10.99 11.37 -7.62
N ARG A 37 11.30 11.04 -8.87
CA ARG A 37 10.29 10.75 -9.91
C ARG A 37 9.44 9.53 -9.55
N MET A 38 10.07 8.48 -9.04
CA MET A 38 9.37 7.26 -8.64
C MET A 38 8.45 7.52 -7.45
N ALA A 39 8.93 8.23 -6.43
CA ALA A 39 8.13 8.59 -5.25
C ALA A 39 6.91 9.44 -5.63
N VAL A 40 7.07 10.43 -6.51
CA VAL A 40 5.97 11.26 -7.00
C VAL A 40 4.96 10.43 -7.80
N LYS A 41 5.43 9.54 -8.67
CA LYS A 41 4.54 8.66 -9.46
C LYS A 41 3.73 7.73 -8.56
N GLU A 42 4.35 7.10 -7.58
CA GLU A 42 3.68 6.19 -6.66
C GLU A 42 2.69 6.92 -5.74
N LEU A 43 3.08 8.09 -5.21
CA LEU A 43 2.20 8.91 -4.41
C LEU A 43 0.98 9.39 -5.21
N ARG A 44 1.20 9.83 -6.44
CA ARG A 44 0.12 10.23 -7.34
C ARG A 44 -0.83 9.07 -7.64
N ASP A 45 -0.30 7.88 -7.95
CA ASP A 45 -1.11 6.70 -8.22
C ASP A 45 -1.91 6.29 -6.99
N TYR A 46 -1.31 6.34 -5.80
CA TYR A 46 -2.02 6.13 -4.55
C TYR A 46 -3.15 7.14 -4.33
N LEU A 47 -2.89 8.43 -4.55
CA LEU A 47 -3.88 9.47 -4.33
C LEU A 47 -5.02 9.43 -5.35
N GLU A 48 -4.72 9.24 -6.63
CA GLU A 48 -5.69 9.28 -7.72
C GLU A 48 -6.44 7.95 -7.94
N ASN A 49 -5.77 6.81 -7.70
CA ASN A 49 -6.29 5.50 -8.03
C ASN A 49 -6.39 4.53 -6.84
N GLY A 50 -5.77 4.86 -5.70
CA GLY A 50 -5.74 3.99 -4.53
C GLY A 50 -4.69 2.88 -4.61
N ASN A 51 -3.93 2.77 -5.69
CA ASN A 51 -2.94 1.71 -5.86
C ASN A 51 -1.77 1.85 -4.89
N ILE A 52 -1.26 0.72 -4.41
CA ILE A 52 -0.07 0.65 -3.55
C ILE A 52 1.03 -0.11 -4.26
N HIS A 53 2.19 0.54 -4.41
CA HIS A 53 3.42 -0.06 -4.92
C HIS A 53 4.56 0.14 -3.91
N HIS A 54 5.46 -0.83 -3.81
CA HIS A 54 6.69 -0.79 -3.00
C HIS A 54 6.53 -0.36 -1.53
N SER A 55 5.35 -0.55 -0.95
CA SER A 55 5.12 -0.22 0.47
C SER A 55 5.89 -1.17 1.39
N VAL A 56 6.43 -0.62 2.48
CA VAL A 56 7.15 -1.39 3.50
C VAL A 56 6.21 -2.30 4.28
N ASN A 57 5.04 -1.83 4.64
CA ASN A 57 4.10 -2.48 5.55
C ASN A 57 2.82 -3.01 4.89
N TYR A 58 2.47 -2.53 3.70
CA TYR A 58 1.34 -3.04 2.94
C TYR A 58 1.77 -3.86 1.73
N PRO A 59 0.94 -4.77 1.24
CA PRO A 59 1.21 -5.49 0.00
C PRO A 59 1.06 -4.58 -1.22
N THR A 60 1.71 -4.93 -2.32
CA THR A 60 1.36 -4.33 -3.61
C THR A 60 -0.08 -4.69 -3.96
N CYS A 61 -0.89 -3.67 -4.21
CA CYS A 61 -2.29 -3.80 -4.57
C CYS A 61 -2.60 -2.80 -5.69
N ASP A 62 -2.93 -3.29 -6.84
CA ASP A 62 -3.12 -2.50 -8.06
C ASP A 62 -4.38 -2.98 -8.78
N MET A 63 -5.32 -2.08 -9.00
CA MET A 63 -6.52 -2.24 -9.82
C MET A 63 -6.50 -1.34 -11.06
N GLY A 64 -5.31 -0.83 -11.41
CA GLY A 64 -5.16 0.09 -12.52
C GLY A 64 -5.77 1.47 -12.23
N ARG A 65 -5.91 2.25 -13.31
CA ARG A 65 -6.51 3.58 -13.23
C ARG A 65 -7.97 3.49 -12.80
N CYS A 66 -8.35 4.30 -11.82
CA CYS A 66 -9.73 4.40 -11.38
C CYS A 66 -10.61 5.07 -12.46
N MET A 67 -11.44 4.28 -13.11
CA MET A 67 -12.34 4.72 -14.19
C MET A 67 -13.80 4.80 -13.74
N VAL A 68 -14.09 4.42 -12.49
CA VAL A 68 -15.43 4.45 -11.90
C VAL A 68 -15.63 5.71 -11.05
N GLU A 69 -16.87 6.04 -10.75
CA GLU A 69 -17.21 7.18 -9.89
C GLU A 69 -17.15 6.87 -8.40
N GLY A 70 -17.09 5.58 -8.05
CA GLY A 70 -17.04 5.11 -6.68
C GLY A 70 -15.92 4.09 -6.45
N ARG A 71 -14.74 4.52 -6.01
CA ARG A 71 -13.68 3.62 -5.51
C ARG A 71 -13.40 3.89 -4.06
N VAL A 72 -13.44 2.83 -3.26
CA VAL A 72 -13.11 2.87 -1.83
C VAL A 72 -11.88 2.03 -1.55
N ALA A 73 -10.98 2.57 -0.76
CA ALA A 73 -9.76 1.93 -0.30
C ALA A 73 -9.85 1.67 1.21
N ILE A 74 -9.65 0.43 1.64
CA ILE A 74 -9.79 0.01 3.03
C ILE A 74 -8.48 -0.58 3.53
N ASN A 75 -7.88 0.06 4.52
CA ASN A 75 -6.75 -0.47 5.29
C ASN A 75 -7.30 -1.26 6.48
N HIS A 76 -6.94 -2.51 6.64
CA HIS A 76 -7.48 -3.34 7.71
C HIS A 76 -6.50 -4.41 8.21
N ARG A 77 -6.82 -5.02 9.34
CA ARG A 77 -6.11 -6.19 9.85
C ARG A 77 -6.40 -7.39 8.95
N ASN A 78 -5.40 -8.23 8.78
CA ASN A 78 -5.54 -9.49 8.04
C ASN A 78 -6.17 -10.56 8.94
N VAL A 79 -7.45 -10.42 9.21
CA VAL A 79 -8.23 -11.36 10.04
C VAL A 79 -9.37 -11.97 9.23
N VAL A 80 -9.93 -13.06 9.74
CA VAL A 80 -11.03 -13.77 9.06
C VAL A 80 -12.27 -12.91 8.89
N ASN A 81 -13.04 -13.20 7.86
CA ASN A 81 -14.37 -12.63 7.60
C ASN A 81 -14.40 -11.11 7.21
N MET A 82 -13.27 -10.47 6.95
CA MET A 82 -13.26 -9.04 6.60
C MET A 82 -14.01 -8.77 5.28
N ILE A 83 -13.70 -9.54 4.24
CA ILE A 83 -14.33 -9.36 2.91
C ILE A 83 -15.84 -9.55 2.96
N SER A 84 -16.32 -10.55 3.71
CA SER A 84 -17.75 -10.80 3.89
C SER A 84 -18.44 -9.63 4.58
N GLN A 85 -17.82 -9.03 5.59
CA GLN A 85 -18.36 -7.85 6.28
C GLN A 85 -18.42 -6.63 5.34
N PHE A 86 -17.40 -6.39 4.52
CA PHE A 86 -17.43 -5.31 3.53
C PHE A 86 -18.57 -5.51 2.54
N ALA A 87 -18.69 -6.73 1.98
CA ALA A 87 -19.75 -7.06 1.03
C ALA A 87 -21.14 -6.92 1.65
N THR A 88 -21.32 -7.32 2.92
CA THR A 88 -22.59 -7.19 3.64
C THR A 88 -22.96 -5.70 3.83
N VAL A 89 -22.04 -4.87 4.30
CA VAL A 89 -22.30 -3.43 4.50
C VAL A 89 -22.68 -2.73 3.20
N LEU A 90 -21.99 -3.07 2.10
CA LEU A 90 -22.27 -2.51 0.78
C LEU A 90 -23.59 -3.03 0.22
N GLY A 91 -23.84 -4.34 0.31
CA GLY A 91 -25.09 -4.96 -0.15
C GLY A 91 -26.32 -4.45 0.60
N ASP A 92 -26.24 -4.31 1.93
CA ASP A 92 -27.33 -3.74 2.77
C ASP A 92 -27.60 -2.26 2.44
N ALA A 93 -26.62 -1.57 1.89
CA ALA A 93 -26.77 -0.21 1.39
C ALA A 93 -27.26 -0.15 -0.07
N GLY A 94 -27.50 -1.29 -0.71
CA GLY A 94 -27.90 -1.37 -2.11
C GLY A 94 -26.79 -1.01 -3.10
N MET A 95 -25.53 -1.07 -2.66
CA MET A 95 -24.36 -0.75 -3.51
C MET A 95 -23.86 -2.01 -4.20
N ASN A 96 -23.76 -1.97 -5.53
CA ASN A 96 -23.17 -3.04 -6.29
C ASN A 96 -21.65 -2.88 -6.39
N ILE A 97 -20.92 -3.98 -6.18
CA ILE A 97 -19.45 -4.06 -6.34
C ILE A 97 -19.17 -4.48 -7.78
N SER A 98 -18.52 -3.63 -8.55
CA SER A 98 -18.13 -3.92 -9.94
C SER A 98 -16.78 -4.62 -10.03
N ASP A 99 -15.84 -4.31 -9.13
CA ASP A 99 -14.55 -4.99 -9.01
C ASP A 99 -14.01 -4.88 -7.59
N MET A 100 -13.20 -5.84 -7.18
CA MET A 100 -12.59 -5.83 -5.85
C MET A 100 -11.27 -6.60 -5.86
N THR A 101 -10.28 -6.00 -5.25
CA THR A 101 -8.98 -6.64 -4.99
C THR A 101 -8.62 -6.52 -3.51
N ASN A 102 -8.32 -7.66 -2.89
CA ASN A 102 -7.78 -7.73 -1.54
C ASN A 102 -6.40 -8.37 -1.56
N LYS A 103 -5.44 -7.72 -0.92
CA LYS A 103 -4.07 -8.24 -0.76
C LYS A 103 -3.65 -8.12 0.70
N SER A 104 -2.90 -9.11 1.19
CA SER A 104 -2.39 -9.12 2.56
C SER A 104 -0.88 -9.29 2.61
N LYS A 105 -0.28 -8.74 3.67
CA LYS A 105 1.13 -8.88 4.01
C LYS A 105 1.27 -8.89 5.53
N GLY A 106 1.55 -10.08 6.09
CA GLY A 106 1.58 -10.27 7.54
C GLY A 106 0.23 -9.94 8.18
N ASP A 107 0.25 -9.07 9.17
CA ASP A 107 -0.92 -8.70 9.98
C ASP A 107 -1.83 -7.66 9.31
N TYR A 108 -1.44 -7.14 8.16
CA TYR A 108 -2.16 -6.08 7.47
C TYR A 108 -2.66 -6.52 6.10
N ALA A 109 -3.80 -5.98 5.73
CA ALA A 109 -4.39 -6.16 4.42
C ALA A 109 -4.90 -4.82 3.88
N TYR A 110 -5.01 -4.76 2.58
CA TYR A 110 -5.53 -3.63 1.85
C TYR A 110 -6.53 -4.11 0.81
N THR A 111 -7.70 -3.51 0.82
CA THR A 111 -8.78 -3.81 -0.12
C THR A 111 -9.13 -2.57 -0.92
N LEU A 112 -9.14 -2.71 -2.24
CA LEU A 112 -9.76 -1.75 -3.15
C LEU A 112 -11.08 -2.31 -3.62
N ILE A 113 -12.11 -1.48 -3.65
CA ILE A 113 -13.45 -1.85 -4.11
C ILE A 113 -13.96 -0.78 -5.06
N ASP A 114 -14.30 -1.18 -6.27
CA ASP A 114 -14.98 -0.36 -7.26
C ASP A 114 -16.49 -0.56 -7.13
N LEU A 115 -17.20 0.54 -7.01
CA LEU A 115 -18.65 0.62 -6.84
C LEU A 115 -19.29 1.28 -8.06
N GLU A 116 -20.53 0.92 -8.35
CA GLU A 116 -21.29 1.54 -9.45
C GLU A 116 -21.73 2.98 -9.17
N ALA A 117 -21.64 3.41 -7.89
CA ALA A 117 -21.94 4.78 -7.47
C ALA A 117 -21.01 5.19 -6.31
N PRO A 118 -20.80 6.51 -6.06
CA PRO A 118 -20.03 6.98 -4.92
C PRO A 118 -20.62 6.52 -3.58
N ALA A 119 -19.76 6.07 -2.66
CA ALA A 119 -20.18 5.75 -1.30
C ALA A 119 -20.41 7.03 -0.48
N ASP A 120 -21.59 7.12 0.15
CA ASP A 120 -21.92 8.22 1.04
C ASP A 120 -21.19 8.10 2.40
N GLU A 121 -21.18 9.18 3.18
CA GLU A 121 -20.54 9.20 4.51
C GLU A 121 -21.10 8.14 5.46
N ARG A 122 -22.38 7.77 5.35
CA ARG A 122 -22.99 6.77 6.21
C ARG A 122 -22.43 5.38 5.93
N ILE A 123 -22.21 5.06 4.67
CA ILE A 123 -21.58 3.80 4.24
C ILE A 123 -20.11 3.77 4.71
N ILE A 124 -19.39 4.87 4.52
CA ILE A 124 -17.99 4.97 4.97
C ILE A 124 -17.90 4.77 6.49
N ARG A 125 -18.72 5.43 7.28
CA ARG A 125 -18.75 5.24 8.75
C ARG A 125 -19.09 3.80 9.15
N LYS A 126 -19.99 3.13 8.44
CA LYS A 126 -20.28 1.71 8.69
C LYS A 126 -19.06 0.82 8.40
N LEU A 127 -18.36 1.06 7.30
CA LEU A 127 -17.12 0.34 6.99
C LEU A 127 -16.03 0.60 8.03
N GLU A 128 -15.89 1.83 8.49
CA GLU A 128 -14.93 2.21 9.54
C GLU A 128 -15.26 1.59 10.91
N SER A 129 -16.54 1.30 11.18
CA SER A 129 -16.99 0.68 12.43
C SER A 129 -16.72 -0.82 12.52
N ILE A 130 -16.33 -1.46 11.43
CA ILE A 130 -15.99 -2.89 11.42
C ILE A 130 -14.71 -3.11 12.22
N GLU A 131 -14.74 -4.02 13.19
CA GLU A 131 -13.57 -4.38 13.98
C GLU A 131 -12.45 -4.89 13.07
N GLY A 132 -11.26 -4.33 13.23
CA GLY A 132 -10.10 -4.63 12.39
C GLY A 132 -9.91 -3.68 11.22
N VAL A 133 -10.86 -2.83 10.88
CA VAL A 133 -10.67 -1.72 9.94
C VAL A 133 -9.81 -0.64 10.61
N LEU A 134 -8.80 -0.17 9.91
CA LEU A 134 -7.87 0.86 10.39
C LEU A 134 -8.18 2.22 9.76
N LYS A 135 -8.58 2.22 8.50
CA LYS A 135 -8.92 3.42 7.75
C LYS A 135 -9.73 3.07 6.50
N VAL A 136 -10.71 3.88 6.22
CA VAL A 136 -11.42 3.88 4.93
C VAL A 136 -11.14 5.20 4.23
N ARG A 137 -10.87 5.14 2.94
CA ARG A 137 -10.63 6.32 2.11
C ARG A 137 -11.46 6.23 0.83
N VAL A 138 -12.23 7.26 0.56
CA VAL A 138 -12.85 7.46 -0.75
C VAL A 138 -11.74 7.92 -1.71
N VAL A 139 -11.56 7.22 -2.81
CA VAL A 139 -10.62 7.55 -3.88
C VAL A 139 -11.32 8.42 -4.91
N LYS A 140 -12.53 8.03 -5.26
CA LYS A 140 -13.49 8.76 -6.11
C LYS A 140 -14.90 8.47 -5.68
#